data_a5a567f6a5d158bed6a43b4c999a4e82
#
_entry.id   a5a567f6a5d158bed6a43b4c999a4e82
#
_cell.length_a   1.000
_cell.length_b   1.000
_cell.length_c   1.000
_cell.angle_alpha   90.00
_cell.angle_beta   90.00
_cell.angle_gamma   90.00
#
_symmetry.space_group_name_H-M   'P 1'
#
loop_
_entity.id
_entity.type
_entity.pdbx_description
1 polymer ?
#
loop_
_entity_poly.entity_id
_entity_poly.type
_entity_poly.pdbx_seq_one_letter_code
_entity_poly.pdbx_strand_id
1 'polypeptide(L)'
;MATTTAEPVTTHPFDPGTKPDLRNPVFQAFIVLRAAFTVAPILFGLDKFAHVLVNWDIYFAPRLDRIVPGTAHQAMYAVGAIEIVAGLVVALRPKYGSLLVAAWLVGIIVNLLLIPGYYDVALRDFGLFLAAVALFRLASAFDRRPLLRR
;
A
#
# COMPACT_ATOMS: atom_id res chain seq x y z
N MET A 1 -30.75 -47.55 -16.13
CA MET A 1 -30.67 -46.46 -15.11
C MET A 1 -29.27 -45.87 -15.18
N ALA A 2 -29.14 -44.70 -15.82
CA ALA A 2 -27.88 -44.00 -15.91
C ALA A 2 -27.79 -43.02 -14.72
N THR A 3 -26.92 -43.30 -13.77
CA THR A 3 -26.60 -42.40 -12.65
C THR A 3 -25.72 -41.28 -13.19
N THR A 4 -26.33 -40.11 -13.42
CA THR A 4 -25.60 -38.87 -13.69
C THR A 4 -24.94 -38.44 -12.39
N THR A 5 -23.66 -38.72 -12.24
CA THR A 5 -22.83 -38.13 -11.19
C THR A 5 -22.61 -36.67 -11.52
N ALA A 6 -23.31 -35.78 -10.81
CA ALA A 6 -23.05 -34.35 -10.89
C ALA A 6 -21.64 -34.11 -10.32
N GLU A 7 -20.71 -33.65 -11.17
CA GLU A 7 -19.41 -33.18 -10.68
C GLU A 7 -19.59 -32.01 -9.73
N PRO A 8 -18.86 -31.98 -8.58
CA PRO A 8 -18.92 -30.85 -7.68
C PRO A 8 -18.36 -29.62 -8.41
N VAL A 9 -19.20 -28.61 -8.58
CA VAL A 9 -18.77 -27.29 -9.08
C VAL A 9 -17.78 -26.71 -8.07
N THR A 10 -16.51 -26.93 -8.28
CA THR A 10 -15.44 -26.25 -7.53
C THR A 10 -15.43 -24.80 -7.98
N THR A 11 -16.23 -23.95 -7.32
CA THR A 11 -16.13 -22.50 -7.50
C THR A 11 -14.80 -22.04 -6.90
N HIS A 12 -13.78 -21.92 -7.74
CA HIS A 12 -12.56 -21.26 -7.34
C HIS A 12 -12.91 -19.81 -6.95
N PRO A 13 -12.51 -19.33 -5.75
CA PRO A 13 -12.81 -17.95 -5.29
C PRO A 13 -12.23 -16.88 -6.22
N PHE A 14 -11.48 -17.26 -7.24
CA PHE A 14 -10.86 -16.43 -8.27
C PHE A 14 -11.23 -16.87 -9.70
N ASP A 15 -12.47 -17.16 -9.95
CA ASP A 15 -12.90 -17.38 -11.35
C ASP A 15 -12.76 -16.05 -12.13
N PRO A 16 -11.89 -15.99 -13.18
CA PRO A 16 -11.62 -14.77 -13.92
C PRO A 16 -12.84 -14.20 -14.69
N GLY A 17 -13.93 -14.97 -14.78
CA GLY A 17 -15.16 -14.59 -15.48
C GLY A 17 -16.25 -13.99 -14.59
N THR A 18 -16.16 -14.10 -13.28
CA THR A 18 -17.18 -13.58 -12.38
C THR A 18 -17.05 -12.06 -12.20
N LYS A 19 -18.21 -11.36 -12.22
CA LYS A 19 -18.28 -9.94 -11.87
C LYS A 19 -17.78 -9.74 -10.42
N PRO A 20 -17.21 -8.57 -10.07
CA PRO A 20 -16.82 -8.26 -8.71
C PRO A 20 -18.02 -8.45 -7.78
N ASP A 21 -17.96 -9.46 -6.92
CA ASP A 21 -19.01 -9.71 -5.94
C ASP A 21 -18.61 -9.05 -4.61
N LEU A 22 -19.38 -8.04 -4.21
CA LEU A 22 -19.20 -7.35 -2.93
C LEU A 22 -19.42 -8.26 -1.71
N ARG A 23 -19.99 -9.46 -1.91
CA ARG A 23 -20.15 -10.47 -0.85
C ARG A 23 -18.91 -11.36 -0.69
N ASN A 24 -17.98 -11.32 -1.67
CA ASN A 24 -16.76 -12.11 -1.60
C ASN A 24 -15.76 -11.45 -0.63
N PRO A 25 -15.38 -12.12 0.47
CA PRO A 25 -14.45 -11.58 1.47
C PRO A 25 -13.10 -11.16 0.89
N VAL A 26 -12.61 -11.84 -0.15
CA VAL A 26 -11.35 -11.53 -0.82
C VAL A 26 -11.44 -10.21 -1.56
N PHE A 27 -12.57 -9.94 -2.22
CA PHE A 27 -12.82 -8.67 -2.90
C PHE A 27 -13.01 -7.54 -1.90
N GLN A 28 -13.69 -7.79 -0.78
CA GLN A 28 -13.79 -6.82 0.32
C GLN A 28 -12.41 -6.45 0.88
N ALA A 29 -11.56 -7.45 1.16
CA ALA A 29 -10.19 -7.22 1.64
C ALA A 29 -9.37 -6.38 0.63
N PHE A 30 -9.50 -6.65 -0.67
CA PHE A 30 -8.87 -5.86 -1.71
C PHE A 30 -9.33 -4.39 -1.69
N ILE A 31 -10.64 -4.14 -1.60
CA ILE A 31 -11.19 -2.78 -1.56
C ILE A 31 -10.73 -2.03 -0.31
N VAL A 32 -10.80 -2.67 0.87
CA VAL A 32 -10.38 -2.07 2.14
C VAL A 32 -8.91 -1.67 2.10
N LEU A 33 -8.03 -2.59 1.69
CA LEU A 33 -6.60 -2.30 1.58
C LEU A 33 -6.31 -1.21 0.53
N ARG A 34 -6.97 -1.26 -0.63
CA ARG A 34 -6.83 -0.24 -1.67
C ARG A 34 -7.26 1.14 -1.15
N ALA A 35 -8.39 1.23 -0.46
CA ALA A 35 -8.86 2.47 0.12
C ALA A 35 -7.89 3.00 1.19
N ALA A 36 -7.42 2.14 2.10
CA ALA A 36 -6.48 2.49 3.15
C ALA A 36 -5.16 3.04 2.56
N PHE A 37 -4.54 2.32 1.62
CA PHE A 37 -3.28 2.73 0.99
C PHE A 37 -3.43 3.82 -0.07
N THR A 38 -4.65 4.21 -0.42
CA THR A 38 -4.93 5.44 -1.18
C THR A 38 -5.05 6.63 -0.23
N VAL A 39 -5.93 6.53 0.77
CA VAL A 39 -6.32 7.67 1.60
C VAL A 39 -5.21 8.04 2.59
N ALA A 40 -4.62 7.06 3.30
CA ALA A 40 -3.65 7.34 4.35
C ALA A 40 -2.38 8.05 3.83
N PRO A 41 -1.71 7.59 2.75
CA PRO A 41 -0.55 8.31 2.22
C PRO A 41 -0.89 9.73 1.72
N ILE A 42 -2.06 9.92 1.12
CA ILE A 42 -2.48 11.26 0.68
C ILE A 42 -2.66 12.18 1.89
N LEU A 43 -3.35 11.72 2.94
CA LEU A 43 -3.58 12.53 4.14
C LEU A 43 -2.28 12.84 4.88
N PHE A 44 -1.41 11.84 5.09
CA PHE A 44 -0.11 12.07 5.73
C PHE A 44 0.83 12.93 4.88
N GLY A 45 0.77 12.76 3.56
CA GLY A 45 1.51 13.61 2.65
C GLY A 45 1.05 15.06 2.72
N LEU A 46 -0.26 15.33 2.74
CA LEU A 46 -0.82 16.67 2.90
C LEU A 46 -0.49 17.27 4.27
N ASP A 47 -0.51 16.45 5.33
CA ASP A 47 -0.20 16.92 6.68
C ASP A 47 1.27 17.37 6.82
N LYS A 48 2.18 16.83 6.02
CA LYS A 48 3.58 17.31 5.96
C LYS A 48 3.71 18.75 5.47
N PHE A 49 2.72 19.25 4.76
CA PHE A 49 2.64 20.66 4.38
C PHE A 49 1.84 21.49 5.38
N ALA A 50 0.82 20.89 6.01
CA ALA A 50 -0.10 21.60 6.91
C ALA A 50 0.39 21.60 8.37
N HIS A 51 1.18 20.62 8.79
CA HIS A 51 1.71 20.43 10.17
C HIS A 51 0.62 20.43 11.26
N VAL A 52 -0.53 19.81 10.97
CA VAL A 52 -1.69 19.77 11.89
C VAL A 52 -1.59 18.60 12.86
N LEU A 53 -1.17 17.42 12.40
CA LEU A 53 -1.16 16.19 13.19
C LEU A 53 0.09 16.09 14.05
N VAL A 54 1.27 16.23 13.45
CA VAL A 54 2.56 16.12 14.13
C VAL A 54 3.64 17.00 13.50
N ASN A 55 4.72 17.25 14.26
CA ASN A 55 5.96 17.79 13.71
C ASN A 55 6.74 16.64 13.02
N TRP A 56 6.70 16.59 11.70
CA TRP A 56 7.31 15.53 10.90
C TRP A 56 8.83 15.58 10.87
N ASP A 57 9.45 16.72 11.14
CA ASP A 57 10.89 16.92 11.08
C ASP A 57 11.64 16.02 12.08
N ILE A 58 11.01 15.68 13.20
CA ILE A 58 11.57 14.78 14.22
C ILE A 58 11.76 13.32 13.75
N TYR A 59 11.03 12.93 12.71
CA TYR A 59 11.12 11.58 12.12
C TYR A 59 12.18 11.47 11.03
N PHE A 60 12.96 12.53 10.77
CA PHE A 60 14.07 12.49 9.84
C PHE A 60 15.38 12.19 10.57
N ALA A 61 16.05 11.09 10.18
CA ALA A 61 17.26 10.66 10.85
C ALA A 61 18.39 11.68 10.67
N PRO A 62 19.08 12.14 11.74
CA PRO A 62 20.18 13.09 11.64
C PRO A 62 21.36 12.59 10.78
N ARG A 63 21.48 11.28 10.59
CA ARG A 63 22.48 10.68 9.69
C ARG A 63 22.12 10.91 8.21
N LEU A 64 20.84 10.92 7.87
CA LEU A 64 20.39 11.19 6.51
C LEU A 64 20.44 12.68 6.18
N ASP A 65 20.26 13.55 7.17
CA ASP A 65 20.40 15.01 7.02
C ASP A 65 21.79 15.43 6.52
N ARG A 66 22.82 14.61 6.76
CA ARG A 66 24.18 14.84 6.26
C ARG A 66 24.39 14.42 4.80
N ILE A 67 23.49 13.61 4.25
CA ILE A 67 23.62 13.01 2.91
C ILE A 67 22.63 13.64 1.95
N VAL A 68 21.44 13.96 2.46
CA VAL A 68 20.38 14.59 1.66
C VAL A 68 20.60 16.09 1.62
N PRO A 69 20.73 16.70 0.43
CA PRO A 69 20.91 18.15 0.31
C PRO A 69 19.64 18.88 0.77
N GLY A 70 19.83 19.95 1.56
CA GLY A 70 18.75 20.76 2.09
C GLY A 70 18.56 20.62 3.60
N THR A 71 17.42 21.03 4.11
CA THR A 71 17.03 20.91 5.53
C THR A 71 16.09 19.73 5.74
N ALA A 72 16.00 19.21 6.97
CA ALA A 72 15.03 18.17 7.35
C ALA A 72 13.59 18.56 6.94
N HIS A 73 13.24 19.83 7.08
CA HIS A 73 11.95 20.38 6.68
C HIS A 73 11.70 20.28 5.16
N GLN A 74 12.70 20.62 4.33
CA GLN A 74 12.61 20.49 2.87
C GLN A 74 12.53 19.02 2.46
N ALA A 75 13.28 18.15 3.14
CA ALA A 75 13.20 16.70 2.92
C ALA A 75 11.79 16.16 3.24
N MET A 76 11.14 16.63 4.32
CA MET A 76 9.78 16.23 4.66
C MET A 76 8.73 16.71 3.64
N TYR A 77 8.90 17.85 3.03
CA TYR A 77 8.03 18.28 1.92
C TYR A 77 8.18 17.36 0.69
N ALA A 78 9.41 16.98 0.35
CA ALA A 78 9.64 16.02 -0.73
C ALA A 78 9.00 14.65 -0.41
N VAL A 79 9.15 14.18 0.83
CA VAL A 79 8.48 12.96 1.33
C VAL A 79 6.97 13.08 1.21
N GLY A 80 6.38 14.20 1.63
CA GLY A 80 4.94 14.45 1.51
C GLY A 80 4.44 14.40 0.06
N ALA A 81 5.18 15.00 -0.87
CA ALA A 81 4.84 14.94 -2.29
C ALA A 81 4.90 13.50 -2.83
N ILE A 82 5.93 12.72 -2.46
CA ILE A 82 6.06 11.31 -2.84
C ILE A 82 4.89 10.48 -2.29
N GLU A 83 4.48 10.70 -1.04
CA GLU A 83 3.36 10.00 -0.43
C GLU A 83 2.03 10.28 -1.12
N ILE A 84 1.76 11.54 -1.49
CA ILE A 84 0.57 11.90 -2.26
C ILE A 84 0.57 11.17 -3.61
N VAL A 85 1.69 11.20 -4.32
CA VAL A 85 1.83 10.50 -5.61
C VAL A 85 1.64 9.00 -5.44
N ALA A 86 2.25 8.40 -4.42
CA ALA A 86 2.11 6.97 -4.13
C ALA A 86 0.65 6.58 -3.87
N GLY A 87 -0.09 7.36 -3.07
CA GLY A 87 -1.51 7.16 -2.83
C GLY A 87 -2.35 7.25 -4.11
N LEU A 88 -2.08 8.22 -4.97
CA LEU A 88 -2.74 8.36 -6.28
C LEU A 88 -2.42 7.17 -7.20
N VAL A 89 -1.18 6.69 -7.21
CA VAL A 89 -0.80 5.50 -8.00
C VAL A 89 -1.53 4.25 -7.49
N VAL A 90 -1.71 4.09 -6.16
CA VAL A 90 -2.53 2.99 -5.60
C VAL A 90 -3.99 3.12 -6.07
N ALA A 91 -4.55 4.33 -6.08
CA ALA A 91 -5.90 4.58 -6.54
C ALA A 91 -6.10 4.16 -8.00
N LEU A 92 -5.16 4.50 -8.89
CA LEU A 92 -5.28 4.30 -10.33
C LEU A 92 -4.77 2.92 -10.78
N ARG A 93 -3.69 2.44 -10.17
CA ARG A 93 -2.96 1.20 -10.54
C ARG A 93 -2.56 0.43 -9.27
N PRO A 94 -3.49 -0.21 -8.56
CA PRO A 94 -3.27 -0.78 -7.23
C PRO A 94 -2.10 -1.79 -7.17
N LYS A 95 -1.85 -2.54 -8.24
CA LYS A 95 -0.72 -3.47 -8.33
C LYS A 95 0.63 -2.76 -8.26
N TYR A 96 0.84 -1.74 -9.07
CA TYR A 96 2.12 -1.00 -9.09
C TYR A 96 2.23 -0.05 -7.91
N GLY A 97 1.11 0.58 -7.52
CA GLY A 97 1.05 1.48 -6.38
C GLY A 97 1.37 0.78 -5.07
N SER A 98 0.83 -0.42 -4.84
CA SER A 98 1.13 -1.18 -3.63
C SER A 98 2.60 -1.63 -3.55
N LEU A 99 3.21 -1.97 -4.68
CA LEU A 99 4.64 -2.27 -4.73
C LEU A 99 5.50 -1.02 -4.43
N LEU A 100 5.11 0.13 -5.00
CA LEU A 100 5.76 1.41 -4.70
C LEU A 100 5.65 1.75 -3.21
N VAL A 101 4.46 1.63 -2.61
CA VAL A 101 4.24 1.86 -1.17
C VAL A 101 5.05 0.89 -0.33
N ALA A 102 5.10 -0.40 -0.68
CA ALA A 102 5.90 -1.39 0.04
C ALA A 102 7.40 -1.01 0.02
N ALA A 103 7.94 -0.66 -1.13
CA ALA A 103 9.33 -0.21 -1.25
C ALA A 103 9.60 1.08 -0.46
N TRP A 104 8.65 2.03 -0.48
CA TRP A 104 8.72 3.26 0.28
C TRP A 104 8.72 3.03 1.80
N LEU A 105 7.85 2.13 2.28
CA LEU A 105 7.82 1.73 3.70
C LEU A 105 9.12 1.11 4.17
N VAL A 106 9.81 0.33 3.32
CA VAL A 106 11.18 -0.16 3.65
C VAL A 106 12.12 1.02 3.90
N GLY A 107 12.08 2.05 3.07
CA GLY A 107 12.89 3.27 3.26
C GLY A 107 12.56 3.98 4.57
N ILE A 108 11.28 4.12 4.92
CA ILE A 108 10.82 4.71 6.19
C ILE A 108 11.31 3.87 7.37
N ILE A 109 11.15 2.56 7.33
CA ILE A 109 11.61 1.64 8.39
C ILE A 109 13.11 1.78 8.61
N VAL A 110 13.91 1.77 7.54
CA VAL A 110 15.36 1.97 7.63
C VAL A 110 15.69 3.31 8.28
N ASN A 111 15.03 4.40 7.87
CA ASN A 111 15.21 5.71 8.48
C ASN A 111 14.89 5.69 9.98
N LEU A 112 13.74 5.10 10.38
CA LEU A 112 13.33 5.03 11.78
C LEU A 112 14.28 4.18 12.64
N LEU A 113 14.83 3.10 12.11
CA LEU A 113 15.83 2.28 12.80
C LEU A 113 17.14 3.02 13.06
N LEU A 114 17.42 4.10 12.32
CA LEU A 114 18.59 4.96 12.54
C LEU A 114 18.37 6.01 13.65
N ILE A 115 17.14 6.13 14.15
CA ILE A 115 16.75 7.08 15.20
C ILE A 115 16.47 6.30 16.50
N PRO A 116 17.27 6.44 17.55
CA PRO A 116 16.99 5.80 18.84
C PRO A 116 15.62 6.21 19.40
N GLY A 117 14.84 5.24 19.88
CA GLY A 117 13.52 5.49 20.49
C GLY A 117 12.33 5.40 19.56
N TYR A 118 12.52 5.12 18.24
CA TYR A 118 11.42 4.98 17.27
C TYR A 118 11.22 3.54 16.75
N TYR A 119 11.69 2.55 17.51
CA TYR A 119 11.59 1.13 17.10
C TYR A 119 10.15 0.61 17.11
N ASP A 120 9.30 1.15 17.98
CA ASP A 120 7.86 0.86 18.04
C ASP A 120 7.15 1.35 16.76
N VAL A 121 7.51 2.54 16.28
CA VAL A 121 6.99 3.09 15.03
C VAL A 121 7.48 2.25 13.84
N ALA A 122 8.75 1.87 13.82
CA ALA A 122 9.31 0.99 12.78
C ALA A 122 8.61 -0.37 12.74
N LEU A 123 8.26 -0.96 13.90
CA LEU A 123 7.52 -2.21 13.97
C LEU A 123 6.09 -2.06 13.43
N ARG A 124 5.42 -0.95 13.73
CA ARG A 124 4.10 -0.62 13.17
C ARG A 124 4.16 -0.48 11.65
N ASP A 125 5.16 0.22 11.13
CA ASP A 125 5.36 0.40 9.69
C ASP A 125 5.72 -0.91 8.99
N PHE A 126 6.37 -1.85 9.66
CA PHE A 126 6.56 -3.20 9.16
C PHE A 126 5.23 -3.94 8.97
N GLY A 127 4.26 -3.76 9.88
CA GLY A 127 2.90 -4.27 9.70
C GLY A 127 2.22 -3.67 8.46
N LEU A 128 2.39 -2.36 8.22
CA LEU A 128 1.88 -1.69 7.02
C LEU A 128 2.59 -2.21 5.76
N PHE A 129 3.90 -2.46 5.81
CA PHE A 129 4.62 -3.09 4.70
C PHE A 129 4.03 -4.45 4.32
N LEU A 130 3.76 -5.32 5.30
CA LEU A 130 3.12 -6.62 5.03
C LEU A 130 1.71 -6.46 4.43
N ALA A 131 0.94 -5.48 4.90
CA ALA A 131 -0.37 -5.16 4.34
C ALA A 131 -0.28 -4.63 2.89
N ALA A 132 0.74 -3.82 2.56
CA ALA A 132 0.99 -3.36 1.19
C ALA A 132 1.38 -4.53 0.27
N VAL A 133 2.17 -5.49 0.75
CA VAL A 133 2.49 -6.73 0.03
C VAL A 133 1.23 -7.57 -0.18
N ALA A 134 0.35 -7.68 0.81
CA ALA A 134 -0.94 -8.36 0.66
C ALA A 134 -1.81 -7.70 -0.40
N LEU A 135 -1.89 -6.36 -0.42
CA LEU A 135 -2.58 -5.61 -1.48
C LEU A 135 -1.98 -5.88 -2.86
N PHE A 136 -0.65 -5.92 -2.98
CA PHE A 136 0.02 -6.28 -4.23
C PHE A 136 -0.38 -7.67 -4.73
N ARG A 137 -0.43 -8.65 -3.84
CA ARG A 137 -0.85 -10.03 -4.18
C ARG A 137 -2.30 -10.08 -4.63
N LEU A 138 -3.20 -9.41 -3.92
CA LEU A 138 -4.62 -9.33 -4.28
C LEU A 138 -4.81 -8.60 -5.62
N ALA A 139 -4.18 -7.44 -5.79
CA ALA A 139 -4.23 -6.68 -7.04
C ALA A 139 -3.71 -7.50 -8.23
N SER A 140 -2.64 -8.27 -8.03
CA SER A 140 -2.07 -9.13 -9.08
C SER A 140 -3.01 -10.28 -9.46
N ALA A 141 -3.81 -10.80 -8.52
CA ALA A 141 -4.80 -11.82 -8.80
C ALA A 141 -5.97 -11.26 -9.63
N PHE A 142 -6.39 -10.01 -9.35
CA PHE A 142 -7.46 -9.35 -10.12
C PHE A 142 -6.98 -8.80 -11.48
N ASP A 143 -5.69 -8.50 -11.65
CA ASP A 143 -5.11 -7.95 -12.88
C ASP A 143 -4.88 -9.02 -13.98
N ARG A 144 -4.84 -10.30 -13.62
CA ARG A 144 -4.68 -11.44 -14.54
C ARG A 144 -5.89 -11.71 -15.44
N ARG A 145 -6.85 -10.78 -15.53
CA ARG A 145 -7.97 -10.89 -16.47
C ARG A 145 -7.43 -10.74 -17.89
N PRO A 146 -7.53 -11.75 -18.76
CA PRO A 146 -7.21 -11.57 -20.17
C PRO A 146 -8.21 -10.56 -20.76
N LEU A 147 -7.71 -9.38 -21.15
CA LEU A 147 -8.49 -8.35 -21.88
C LEU A 147 -8.91 -8.79 -23.29
N LEU A 148 -8.67 -10.05 -23.67
CA LEU A 148 -8.92 -10.57 -25.00
C LEU A 148 -9.61 -11.94 -24.94
N ARG A 149 -10.93 -11.93 -24.77
CA ARG A 149 -11.82 -12.84 -25.49
C ARG A 149 -12.81 -11.96 -26.26
N ARG A 150 -12.41 -11.64 -27.49
CA ARG A 150 -13.36 -11.32 -28.54
C ARG A 150 -13.98 -12.61 -29.07
#